data_41d1e10cf034a71a28329d98711212d8
#
_entry.id   41d1e10cf034a71a28329d98711212d8
#
_cell.length_a   1.000
_cell.length_b   1.000
_cell.length_c   1.000
_cell.angle_alpha   90.00
_cell.angle_beta   90.00
_cell.angle_gamma   90.00
#
_symmetry.space_group_name_H-M   'P 1'
#
loop_
_entity.id
_entity.type
_entity.pdbx_description
1 polymer ?
#
loop_
_entity_poly.entity_id
_entity_poly.type
_entity_poly.pdbx_seq_one_letter_code
_entity_poly.pdbx_strand_id
1 'polypeptide(L)'
;EFHLRDHTADIAVESLALTLEEAFSGIAEGLSQAHSPNSLSGTKKFHLNISSESLESLLFDFLDMLIYERDVYNVLPTNHKVSITQKGDIWNLEGTYYGVPLDTIESREIKAVTYSDMEVKKTPNGWRLYVVFDV
;
A
#
# COMPACT_ATOMS: atom_id res chain seq x y z
N GLU A 1 9.81 15.23 32.17
CA GLU A 1 9.41 15.43 31.66
C GLU A 1 9.11 14.73 30.70
N PHE A 2 8.73 14.45 30.26
CA PHE A 2 8.46 13.76 29.43
C PHE A 2 7.93 14.25 28.37
N HIS A 3 8.10 13.87 27.49
CA HIS A 3 7.76 14.20 26.50
C HIS A 3 7.09 13.54 25.74
N LEU A 4 6.44 13.59 25.43
CA LEU A 4 5.87 13.06 24.61
C LEU A 4 6.05 13.15 23.43
N ARG A 5 6.48 12.85 22.91
CA ARG A 5 6.68 12.84 21.94
C ARG A 5 5.96 12.49 21.20
N ASP A 6 5.59 12.70 20.84
CA ASP A 6 5.17 12.46 20.11
C ASP A 6 5.32 11.87 19.26
N HIS A 7 5.17 11.56 19.41
CA HIS A 7 5.51 11.00 18.42
C HIS A 7 4.68 10.27 17.67
N THR A 8 4.88 10.44 16.64
CA THR A 8 4.22 9.70 15.63
C THR A 8 4.52 8.24 15.82
N ALA A 9 3.49 7.47 16.03
CA ALA A 9 3.63 6.03 15.90
C ALA A 9 3.80 5.73 14.41
N ASP A 10 4.67 4.82 14.09
CA ASP A 10 4.87 4.32 12.74
C ASP A 10 4.36 2.91 12.64
N ILE A 11 3.90 2.53 11.46
CA ILE A 11 3.56 1.13 11.16
C ILE A 11 4.44 0.69 10.01
N ALA A 12 5.12 -0.43 10.20
CA ALA A 12 5.93 -1.04 9.15
C ALA A 12 5.23 -2.26 8.60
N VAL A 13 5.28 -2.42 7.28
CA VAL A 13 4.72 -3.57 6.59
C VAL A 13 5.83 -4.22 5.78
N GLU A 14 5.98 -5.51 5.93
CA GLU A 14 6.90 -6.31 5.13
C GLU A 14 6.10 -7.26 4.26
N SER A 15 6.53 -7.46 3.01
CA SER A 15 5.92 -8.41 2.10
C SER A 15 7.01 -9.27 1.49
N LEU A 16 6.82 -10.58 1.52
CA LEU A 16 7.67 -11.56 0.88
C LEU A 16 6.83 -12.34 -0.11
N ALA A 17 7.25 -12.38 -1.38
CA ALA A 17 6.45 -13.04 -2.40
C ALA A 17 7.34 -13.53 -3.52
N LEU A 18 6.82 -14.48 -4.31
CA LEU A 18 7.55 -15.05 -5.44
C LEU A 18 7.63 -14.08 -6.61
N THR A 19 6.62 -13.25 -6.80
CA THR A 19 6.59 -12.29 -7.90
C THR A 19 6.53 -10.88 -7.35
N LEU A 20 6.95 -9.93 -8.18
CA LEU A 20 6.90 -8.51 -7.81
C LEU A 20 5.47 -8.05 -7.60
N GLU A 21 4.54 -8.50 -8.46
CA GLU A 21 3.13 -8.13 -8.35
C GLU A 21 2.54 -8.62 -7.03
N GLU A 22 2.84 -9.85 -6.66
CA GLU A 22 2.37 -10.39 -5.37
C GLU A 22 2.98 -9.64 -4.20
N ALA A 23 4.23 -9.23 -4.33
CA ALA A 23 4.88 -8.45 -3.27
C ALA A 23 4.23 -7.09 -3.09
N PHE A 24 3.91 -6.40 -4.19
CA PHE A 24 3.19 -5.12 -4.14
C PHE A 24 1.79 -5.31 -3.54
N SER A 25 1.07 -6.34 -3.99
CA SER A 25 -0.25 -6.65 -3.43
C SER A 25 -0.17 -6.94 -1.93
N GLY A 26 0.89 -7.63 -1.50
CA GLY A 26 1.10 -7.93 -0.09
C GLY A 26 1.27 -6.68 0.77
N ILE A 27 2.00 -5.68 0.29
CA ILE A 27 2.11 -4.41 1.01
C ILE A 27 0.74 -3.72 1.07
N ALA A 28 -0.02 -3.73 -0.03
CA ALA A 28 -1.34 -3.11 -0.06
C ALA A 28 -2.31 -3.81 0.90
N GLU A 29 -2.27 -5.14 0.98
CA GLU A 29 -3.07 -5.87 1.95
C GLU A 29 -2.67 -5.56 3.38
N GLY A 30 -1.37 -5.42 3.63
CA GLY A 30 -0.87 -5.01 4.94
C GLY A 30 -1.37 -3.62 5.32
N LEU A 31 -1.39 -2.70 4.37
CA LEU A 31 -1.95 -1.36 4.58
C LEU A 31 -3.45 -1.45 4.91
N SER A 32 -4.21 -2.28 4.19
CA SER A 32 -5.63 -2.47 4.45
C SER A 32 -5.85 -2.99 5.87
N GLN A 33 -5.06 -3.97 6.31
CA GLN A 33 -5.15 -4.53 7.66
C GLN A 33 -4.73 -3.53 8.72
N ALA A 34 -3.79 -2.65 8.42
CA ALA A 34 -3.40 -1.58 9.34
C ALA A 34 -4.52 -0.57 9.52
N HIS A 35 -5.30 -0.29 8.48
CA HIS A 35 -6.47 0.55 8.57
C HIS A 35 -7.57 -0.09 9.40
N SER A 36 -7.81 -1.39 9.17
CA SER A 36 -8.84 -2.15 9.90
C SER A 36 -8.37 -3.60 10.01
N PRO A 37 -8.26 -4.13 11.24
CA PRO A 37 -7.76 -5.50 11.42
C PRO A 37 -8.74 -6.59 11.03
N ASN A 38 -10.00 -6.23 10.76
CA ASN A 38 -11.00 -7.21 10.39
C ASN A 38 -10.83 -7.60 8.93
N SER A 39 -11.11 -8.88 8.64
CA SER A 39 -11.10 -9.36 7.27
C SER A 39 -12.38 -8.89 6.58
N LEU A 40 -12.23 -7.92 5.69
CA LEU A 40 -13.36 -7.27 5.02
C LEU A 40 -13.23 -7.45 3.53
N SER A 41 -14.37 -7.51 2.86
CA SER A 41 -14.44 -7.54 1.40
C SER A 41 -15.29 -6.39 0.92
N GLY A 42 -14.74 -5.59 0.03
CA GLY A 42 -15.47 -4.49 -0.58
C GLY A 42 -16.38 -4.99 -1.69
N THR A 43 -17.33 -4.14 -2.07
CA THR A 43 -18.31 -4.49 -3.11
C THR A 43 -18.10 -3.67 -4.39
N LYS A 44 -17.53 -2.48 -4.28
CA LYS A 44 -17.34 -1.63 -5.45
C LYS A 44 -15.89 -1.71 -5.91
N LYS A 45 -15.70 -1.98 -7.19
CA LYS A 45 -14.37 -2.14 -7.78
C LYS A 45 -13.83 -0.80 -8.26
N PHE A 46 -12.56 -0.56 -7.96
CA PHE A 46 -11.83 0.64 -8.36
C PHE A 46 -10.60 0.24 -9.16
N HIS A 47 -10.18 1.12 -10.04
CA HIS A 47 -8.99 0.92 -10.87
C HIS A 47 -8.00 2.05 -10.65
N LEU A 48 -6.72 1.72 -10.72
CA LEU A 48 -5.69 2.75 -10.74
C LEU A 48 -4.57 2.37 -11.70
N ASN A 49 -3.86 3.39 -12.18
CA ASN A 49 -2.77 3.23 -13.13
C ASN A 49 -1.69 4.22 -12.75
N ILE A 50 -0.47 3.72 -12.54
CA ILE A 50 0.65 4.53 -12.07
C ILE A 50 1.87 4.17 -12.88
N SER A 51 2.65 5.18 -13.24
CA SER A 51 3.93 4.98 -13.92
C SER A 51 5.03 5.70 -13.16
N SER A 52 6.21 5.11 -13.15
CA SER A 52 7.35 5.69 -12.47
C SER A 52 8.65 5.19 -13.06
N GLU A 53 9.74 5.90 -12.74
CA GLU A 53 11.06 5.58 -13.29
C GLU A 53 11.83 4.57 -12.42
N SER A 54 11.33 4.26 -11.22
CA SER A 54 11.98 3.28 -10.35
C SER A 54 10.91 2.46 -9.63
N LEU A 55 11.31 1.28 -9.15
CA LEU A 55 10.39 0.43 -8.38
C LEU A 55 10.05 1.07 -7.03
N GLU A 56 11.00 1.75 -6.42
CA GLU A 56 10.76 2.42 -5.14
C GLU A 56 9.71 3.52 -5.29
N SER A 57 9.86 4.38 -6.29
CA SER A 57 8.86 5.43 -6.51
C SER A 57 7.52 4.87 -6.99
N LEU A 58 7.55 3.76 -7.75
CA LEU A 58 6.32 3.09 -8.16
C LEU A 58 5.54 2.58 -6.94
N LEU A 59 6.26 1.96 -6.00
CA LEU A 59 5.65 1.47 -4.77
C LEU A 59 5.11 2.62 -3.92
N PHE A 60 5.91 3.68 -3.78
CA PHE A 60 5.48 4.87 -3.04
C PHE A 60 4.21 5.46 -3.65
N ASP A 61 4.21 5.69 -4.95
CA ASP A 61 3.07 6.32 -5.63
C ASP A 61 1.83 5.45 -5.59
N PHE A 62 2.00 4.12 -5.68
CA PHE A 62 0.89 3.18 -5.57
C PHE A 62 0.22 3.28 -4.20
N LEU A 63 1.02 3.25 -3.14
CA LEU A 63 0.49 3.31 -1.78
C LEU A 63 -0.09 4.69 -1.46
N ASP A 64 0.57 5.74 -1.93
CA ASP A 64 0.08 7.10 -1.77
C ASP A 64 -1.28 7.27 -2.46
N MET A 65 -1.46 6.68 -3.64
CA MET A 65 -2.73 6.72 -4.35
C MET A 65 -3.82 5.98 -3.59
N LEU A 66 -3.51 4.83 -2.99
CA LEU A 66 -4.48 4.10 -2.19
C LEU A 66 -4.95 4.92 -0.98
N ILE A 67 -4.03 5.60 -0.32
CA ILE A 67 -4.36 6.47 0.81
C ILE A 67 -5.22 7.65 0.34
N TYR A 68 -4.86 8.25 -0.80
CA TYR A 68 -5.61 9.36 -1.39
C TYR A 68 -7.04 8.92 -1.74
N GLU A 69 -7.19 7.77 -2.41
CA GLU A 69 -8.50 7.31 -2.85
C GLU A 69 -9.39 6.90 -1.68
N ARG A 70 -8.79 6.39 -0.60
CA ARG A 70 -9.53 6.17 0.63
C ARG A 70 -10.22 7.45 1.09
N ASP A 71 -9.49 8.55 1.09
CA ASP A 71 -10.02 9.82 1.57
C ASP A 71 -11.03 10.42 0.60
N VAL A 72 -10.77 10.32 -0.69
CA VAL A 72 -11.64 10.93 -1.72
C VAL A 72 -12.95 10.15 -1.87
N TYR A 73 -12.86 8.82 -1.89
CA TYR A 73 -14.04 7.99 -2.11
C TYR A 73 -14.67 7.48 -0.82
N ASN A 74 -14.05 7.76 0.32
CA ASN A 74 -14.51 7.33 1.64
C ASN A 74 -14.68 5.81 1.72
N VAL A 75 -13.70 5.09 1.20
CA VAL A 75 -13.68 3.62 1.18
C VAL A 75 -12.37 3.10 1.72
N LEU A 76 -12.40 1.90 2.29
CA LEU A 76 -11.20 1.16 2.63
C LEU A 76 -10.87 0.23 1.46
N PRO A 77 -9.72 0.41 0.79
CA PRO A 77 -9.33 -0.50 -0.29
C PRO A 77 -9.02 -1.90 0.24
N THR A 78 -9.58 -2.92 -0.42
CA THR A 78 -9.36 -4.33 -0.07
C THR A 78 -9.23 -5.16 -1.34
N ASN A 79 -8.79 -6.41 -1.21
CA ASN A 79 -8.75 -7.36 -2.32
C ASN A 79 -7.95 -6.81 -3.50
N HIS A 80 -6.70 -6.47 -3.23
CA HIS A 80 -5.83 -5.82 -4.21
C HIS A 80 -5.35 -6.81 -5.26
N LYS A 81 -5.33 -6.37 -6.52
CA LYS A 81 -4.68 -7.07 -7.62
C LYS A 81 -3.83 -6.08 -8.39
N VAL A 82 -2.63 -6.50 -8.74
CA VAL A 82 -1.63 -5.62 -9.33
C VAL A 82 -0.98 -6.32 -10.51
N SER A 83 -0.81 -5.57 -11.60
CA SER A 83 -0.04 -5.99 -12.76
C SER A 83 1.05 -4.95 -13.00
N ILE A 84 2.29 -5.39 -13.16
CA ILE A 84 3.43 -4.49 -13.33
C ILE A 84 4.14 -4.86 -14.61
N THR A 85 4.39 -3.87 -15.45
CA THR A 85 5.15 -4.03 -16.70
C THR A 85 6.25 -2.98 -16.75
N GLN A 86 7.30 -3.28 -17.49
CA GLN A 86 8.38 -2.34 -17.71
C GLN A 86 8.56 -2.12 -19.20
N LYS A 87 8.68 -0.86 -19.58
CA LYS A 87 8.92 -0.49 -20.96
C LYS A 87 10.04 0.56 -20.97
N GLY A 88 11.22 0.16 -21.44
CA GLY A 88 12.40 1.00 -21.32
C GLY A 88 12.71 1.23 -19.84
N ASP A 89 12.85 2.50 -19.47
CA ASP A 89 13.13 2.88 -18.09
C ASP A 89 11.88 3.15 -17.27
N ILE A 90 10.71 2.95 -17.87
CA ILE A 90 9.44 3.27 -17.19
C ILE A 90 8.77 1.99 -16.71
N TRP A 91 8.43 1.98 -15.44
CA TRP A 91 7.62 0.94 -14.83
C TRP A 91 6.17 1.39 -14.80
N ASN A 92 5.26 0.52 -15.18
CA ASN A 92 3.83 0.80 -15.16
C ASN A 92 3.10 -0.21 -14.28
N LEU A 93 2.24 0.30 -13.42
CA LEU A 93 1.41 -0.53 -12.55
C LEU A 93 -0.05 -0.27 -12.87
N GLU A 94 -0.78 -1.34 -13.11
CA GLU A 94 -2.23 -1.30 -13.18
C GLU A 94 -2.77 -2.12 -12.03
N GLY A 95 -3.67 -1.53 -11.27
CA GLY A 95 -4.19 -2.18 -10.09
C GLY A 95 -5.70 -2.06 -9.99
N THR A 96 -6.28 -3.00 -9.26
CA THR A 96 -7.68 -2.95 -8.88
C THR A 96 -7.81 -3.25 -7.40
N TYR A 97 -8.85 -2.72 -6.80
CA TYR A 97 -9.22 -3.07 -5.44
C TYR A 97 -10.72 -2.94 -5.28
N TYR A 98 -11.25 -3.49 -4.20
CA TYR A 98 -12.65 -3.36 -3.85
C TYR A 98 -12.76 -2.51 -2.59
N GLY A 99 -13.63 -1.51 -2.61
CA GLY A 99 -13.78 -0.56 -1.52
C GLY A 99 -14.88 -0.97 -0.55
N VAL A 100 -14.56 -0.89 0.75
CA VAL A 100 -15.53 -1.04 1.84
C VAL A 100 -15.85 0.37 2.33
N PRO A 101 -17.13 0.78 2.37
CA PRO A 101 -17.46 2.12 2.87
C PRO A 101 -16.95 2.34 4.28
N LEU A 102 -16.21 3.42 4.49
CA LEU A 102 -15.58 3.71 5.78
C LEU A 102 -16.59 3.93 6.90
N ASP A 103 -17.78 4.44 6.58
CA ASP A 103 -18.79 4.70 7.58
C ASP A 103 -19.46 3.43 8.11
N THR A 104 -19.16 2.26 7.53
CA THR A 104 -19.70 0.98 8.00
C THR A 104 -18.73 0.20 8.86
N ILE A 105 -17.52 0.70 9.08
CA ILE A 105 -16.48 -0.04 9.79
C ILE A 105 -15.73 0.88 10.75
N GLU A 106 -15.06 0.27 11.72
CA GLU A 106 -14.07 0.98 12.52
C GLU A 106 -12.72 0.86 11.84
N SER A 107 -12.05 1.99 11.66
CA SER A 107 -10.74 2.01 11.05
C SER A 107 -9.90 3.11 11.67
N ARG A 108 -8.57 2.93 11.60
CA ARG A 108 -7.65 3.98 12.01
C ARG A 108 -7.19 4.75 10.77
N GLU A 109 -6.80 5.97 10.98
CA GLU A 109 -6.23 6.76 9.92
C GLU A 109 -4.75 6.40 9.74
N ILE A 110 -4.35 6.14 8.50
CA ILE A 110 -2.96 6.06 8.10
C ILE A 110 -2.70 7.32 7.29
N LYS A 111 -1.83 8.18 7.77
CA LYS A 111 -1.70 9.52 7.21
C LYS A 111 -0.89 9.55 5.93
N ALA A 112 0.19 8.77 5.87
CA ALA A 112 1.11 8.86 4.73
C ALA A 112 2.00 7.65 4.64
N VAL A 113 2.41 7.33 3.41
CA VAL A 113 3.52 6.43 3.14
C VAL A 113 4.82 7.26 3.22
N THR A 114 5.91 6.61 3.64
CA THR A 114 7.21 7.29 3.72
C THR A 114 8.26 6.53 2.92
N TYR A 115 9.32 7.23 2.54
CA TYR A 115 10.50 6.60 1.97
C TYR A 115 11.48 6.10 3.06
N SER A 116 11.22 6.41 4.33
CA SER A 116 12.11 5.99 5.42
C SER A 116 12.23 4.48 5.45
N ASP A 117 13.45 3.98 5.33
CA ASP A 117 13.78 2.55 5.36
C ASP A 117 13.06 1.73 4.30
N MET A 118 12.49 2.35 3.27
CA MET A 118 11.83 1.63 2.19
C MET A 118 12.81 0.73 1.48
N GLU A 119 12.42 -0.53 1.25
CA GLU A 119 13.19 -1.47 0.46
C GLU A 119 12.32 -2.16 -0.58
N VAL A 120 12.87 -2.28 -1.79
CA VAL A 120 12.35 -3.14 -2.83
C VAL A 120 13.55 -3.99 -3.25
N LYS A 121 13.58 -5.25 -2.80
CA LYS A 121 14.78 -6.07 -2.93
C LYS A 121 14.45 -7.42 -3.53
N LYS A 122 15.18 -7.79 -4.57
CA LYS A 122 15.10 -9.13 -5.13
C LYS A 122 15.87 -10.09 -4.24
N THR A 123 15.26 -11.23 -3.95
CA THR A 123 15.85 -12.28 -3.12
C THR A 123 16.06 -13.52 -3.97
N PRO A 124 16.79 -14.52 -3.50
CA PRO A 124 16.97 -15.76 -4.27
C PRO A 124 15.65 -16.45 -4.63
N ASN A 125 14.60 -16.28 -3.81
CA ASN A 125 13.34 -16.96 -4.00
C ASN A 125 12.19 -16.03 -4.40
N GLY A 126 12.49 -14.75 -4.69
CA GLY A 126 11.43 -13.81 -5.07
C GLY A 126 11.77 -12.38 -4.71
N TRP A 127 10.88 -11.72 -3.97
CA TRP A 127 11.00 -10.30 -3.65
C TRP A 127 10.70 -10.06 -2.19
N ARG A 128 11.40 -9.06 -1.63
CA ARG A 128 11.12 -8.55 -0.29
C ARG A 128 10.88 -7.05 -0.39
N LEU A 129 9.74 -6.62 0.11
CA LEU A 129 9.39 -5.20 0.19
C LEU A 129 9.20 -4.82 1.65
N TYR A 130 9.62 -3.60 1.99
CA TYR A 130 9.47 -3.07 3.34
C TYR A 130 9.09 -1.60 3.24
N VAL A 131 8.02 -1.21 3.92
CA VAL A 131 7.48 0.15 3.86
C VAL A 131 7.05 0.60 5.24
N VAL A 132 7.30 1.87 5.55
CA VAL A 132 6.89 2.50 6.80
C VAL A 132 5.82 3.54 6.51
N PHE A 133 4.75 3.49 7.29
CA PHE A 133 3.65 4.44 7.20
C PHE A 133 3.57 5.28 8.46
N ASP A 134 3.23 6.56 8.31
CA ASP A 134 2.88 7.45 9.43
C ASP A 134 1.42 7.27 9.80
N VAL A 135 1.16 7.24 11.10
CA VAL A 135 -0.21 7.15 11.62
C VAL A 135 -0.58 8.30 12.53
#